data_01827c08e19bd35b0ef738df3e9f1a13
#
_entry.id   01827c08e19bd35b0ef738df3e9f1a13
#
_cell.length_a   1.000
_cell.length_b   1.000
_cell.length_c   1.000
_cell.angle_alpha   90.00
_cell.angle_beta   90.00
_cell.angle_gamma   90.00
#
_symmetry.space_group_name_H-M   'P 1'
#
loop_
_entity.id
_entity.type
_entity.pdbx_description
1 polymer ?
#
loop_
_entity_poly.entity_id
_entity_poly.type
_entity_poly.pdbx_seq_one_letter_code
_entity_poly.pdbx_strand_id
1 'polypeptide(L)'
;MPLTRRHLLGLGSLATAAGVLGLGACSRAATAAAENRPARQFPLMRTDAEWRRLLTPTQYAVLRQQATERAGSSPLNREHRQGTFTCAGCQQPLFSSSTKFESGTGWPSFWAPLHGAVGEDRDTTFGMVRVEAHCSRCGGHLGHVFNDGPRPTGLRYCMNGAALLFQPGAAQQDSNGGWRVPLGSSPTSGA
;
A
#
# COMPACT_ATOMS: atom_id res chain seq x y z
N MET A 1 24.01 49.95 50.60
CA MET A 1 23.62 51.34 50.88
C MET A 1 23.07 51.94 49.62
N PRO A 2 22.12 52.86 49.74
CA PRO A 2 20.69 52.53 49.91
C PRO A 2 19.78 53.21 48.84
N LEU A 3 18.52 52.78 48.75
CA LEU A 3 17.26 53.56 48.71
C LEU A 3 17.14 54.68 47.65
N THR A 4 16.04 54.86 46.96
CA THR A 4 14.66 55.14 47.36
C THR A 4 13.78 55.21 46.08
N ARG A 5 12.62 54.58 46.09
CA ARG A 5 11.23 55.05 46.13
C ARG A 5 10.89 56.36 45.36
N ARG A 6 9.89 56.28 44.48
CA ARG A 6 8.55 56.97 44.63
C ARG A 6 7.77 56.90 43.31
N HIS A 7 6.65 56.22 43.35
CA HIS A 7 5.25 56.69 43.15
C HIS A 7 5.03 57.82 42.13
N LEU A 8 4.14 57.59 41.18
CA LEU A 8 2.88 58.35 41.11
C LEU A 8 1.93 57.74 40.07
N LEU A 9 0.69 57.76 40.52
CA LEU A 9 -0.56 57.31 39.91
C LEU A 9 -0.91 58.12 38.64
N GLY A 10 -1.65 57.51 37.74
CA GLY A 10 -2.37 58.20 36.69
C GLY A 10 -3.43 57.26 36.06
N LEU A 11 -4.67 57.46 36.50
CA LEU A 11 -5.89 56.88 35.94
C LEU A 11 -6.11 57.30 34.48
N GLY A 12 -6.73 56.42 33.69
CA GLY A 12 -7.30 56.78 32.40
C GLY A 12 -7.95 55.59 31.71
N SER A 13 -9.21 55.33 32.02
CA SER A 13 -10.12 54.45 31.29
C SER A 13 -10.24 54.89 29.84
N LEU A 14 -10.39 53.95 28.91
CA LEU A 14 -11.54 53.87 27.99
C LEU A 14 -11.47 52.61 27.16
N ALA A 15 -12.56 51.89 27.22
CA ALA A 15 -12.86 50.72 26.43
C ALA A 15 -13.01 51.04 24.96
N THR A 16 -12.48 50.18 24.08
CA THR A 16 -13.07 49.92 22.77
C THR A 16 -12.99 48.43 22.49
N ALA A 17 -14.12 47.80 22.67
CA ALA A 17 -14.42 46.50 22.10
C ALA A 17 -14.63 46.68 20.59
N ALA A 18 -13.80 46.04 19.78
CA ALA A 18 -14.09 45.84 18.36
C ALA A 18 -13.45 44.56 17.88
N GLY A 19 -14.27 43.56 17.71
CA GLY A 19 -14.32 42.78 16.47
C GLY A 19 -13.20 41.80 16.17
N VAL A 20 -13.13 40.67 16.89
CA VAL A 20 -12.50 39.45 16.34
C VAL A 20 -13.63 38.48 15.97
N LEU A 21 -14.26 38.76 14.83
CA LEU A 21 -15.13 37.83 14.12
C LEU A 21 -14.60 37.72 12.69
N GLY A 22 -14.05 36.54 12.31
CA GLY A 22 -13.87 36.26 10.90
C GLY A 22 -12.64 35.53 10.46
N LEU A 23 -12.08 34.53 11.17
CA LEU A 23 -11.06 33.64 10.61
C LEU A 23 -11.25 32.15 10.97
N GLY A 24 -12.50 31.74 11.25
CA GLY A 24 -12.81 30.35 11.64
C GLY A 24 -13.53 29.49 10.59
N ALA A 25 -13.83 30.01 9.39
CA ALA A 25 -14.72 29.33 8.45
C ALA A 25 -14.02 28.54 7.32
N CYS A 26 -12.72 28.78 7.07
CA CYS A 26 -12.04 28.09 5.94
C CYS A 26 -11.45 26.73 6.28
N SER A 27 -11.22 26.39 7.55
CA SER A 27 -10.59 25.11 7.91
C SER A 27 -11.57 23.92 7.98
N ARG A 28 -12.87 24.16 8.09
CA ARG A 28 -13.87 23.06 8.14
C ARG A 28 -14.32 22.54 6.77
N ALA A 29 -14.19 23.32 5.73
CA ALA A 29 -14.60 22.91 4.38
C ALA A 29 -13.60 21.95 3.72
N ALA A 30 -12.31 22.02 4.08
CA ALA A 30 -11.28 21.15 3.50
C ALA A 30 -11.30 19.72 4.09
N THR A 31 -11.73 19.56 5.34
CA THR A 31 -11.86 18.25 5.99
C THR A 31 -13.13 17.51 5.54
N ALA A 32 -14.23 18.22 5.26
CA ALA A 32 -15.48 17.60 4.80
C ALA A 32 -15.41 17.05 3.36
N ALA A 33 -14.52 17.59 2.51
CA ALA A 33 -14.34 17.09 1.14
C ALA A 33 -13.53 15.79 1.06
N ALA A 34 -12.75 15.46 2.09
CA ALA A 34 -11.99 14.20 2.16
C ALA A 34 -12.86 13.03 2.67
N GLU A 35 -13.93 13.30 3.41
CA GLU A 35 -14.78 12.27 4.03
C GLU A 35 -15.85 11.70 3.09
N ASN A 36 -16.09 12.28 1.92
CA ASN A 36 -17.20 11.87 1.03
C ASN A 36 -16.73 11.15 -0.24
N ARG A 37 -15.50 10.62 -0.27
CA ARG A 37 -15.12 9.68 -1.33
C ARG A 37 -15.63 8.31 -0.94
N PRO A 38 -16.55 7.68 -1.72
CA PRO A 38 -17.04 6.35 -1.39
C PRO A 38 -15.84 5.41 -1.22
N ALA A 39 -15.81 4.73 -0.07
CA ALA A 39 -14.76 3.75 0.18
C ALA A 39 -14.74 2.77 -0.98
N ARG A 40 -13.57 2.59 -1.61
CA ARG A 40 -13.42 1.65 -2.72
C ARG A 40 -13.87 0.28 -2.28
N GLN A 41 -14.84 -0.28 -2.99
CA GLN A 41 -15.32 -1.63 -2.74
C GLN A 41 -14.52 -2.64 -3.56
N PHE A 42 -14.02 -3.66 -2.89
CA PHE A 42 -13.33 -4.77 -3.51
C PHE A 42 -14.17 -6.06 -3.36
N PRO A 43 -14.01 -7.05 -4.24
CA PRO A 43 -14.74 -8.31 -4.15
C PRO A 43 -14.60 -9.02 -2.79
N LEU A 44 -13.51 -8.81 -2.10
CA LEU A 44 -13.27 -9.32 -0.75
C LEU A 44 -13.01 -8.17 0.21
N MET A 45 -13.96 -7.95 1.11
CA MET A 45 -13.87 -6.97 2.19
C MET A 45 -13.78 -7.69 3.53
N ARG A 46 -12.96 -7.17 4.43
CA ARG A 46 -12.82 -7.62 5.83
C ARG A 46 -12.66 -6.40 6.73
N THR A 47 -13.06 -6.56 7.97
CA THR A 47 -12.81 -5.56 9.01
C THR A 47 -11.32 -5.46 9.35
N ASP A 48 -10.90 -4.34 9.91
CA ASP A 48 -9.53 -4.16 10.37
C ASP A 48 -9.11 -5.25 11.39
N ALA A 49 -9.99 -5.59 12.30
CA ALA A 49 -9.75 -6.64 13.30
C ALA A 49 -9.54 -8.04 12.67
N GLU A 50 -10.26 -8.35 11.58
CA GLU A 50 -10.07 -9.60 10.84
C GLU A 50 -8.73 -9.62 10.11
N TRP A 51 -8.34 -8.50 9.47
CA TRP A 51 -7.03 -8.40 8.82
C TRP A 51 -5.89 -8.56 9.81
N ARG A 52 -5.96 -7.95 11.00
CA ARG A 52 -4.94 -8.10 12.06
C ARG A 52 -4.81 -9.53 12.58
N ARG A 53 -5.89 -10.32 12.56
CA ARG A 53 -5.85 -11.74 12.96
C ARG A 53 -5.26 -12.64 11.88
N LEU A 54 -5.42 -12.29 10.61
CA LEU A 54 -4.99 -13.10 9.46
C LEU A 54 -3.56 -12.82 9.02
N LEU A 55 -3.07 -11.60 9.25
CA LEU A 55 -1.80 -11.13 8.73
C LEU A 55 -0.76 -11.02 9.85
N THR A 56 0.49 -11.29 9.52
CA THR A 56 1.59 -10.89 10.41
C THR A 56 1.65 -9.36 10.52
N PRO A 57 2.27 -8.80 11.58
CA PRO A 57 2.40 -7.34 11.71
C PRO A 57 3.00 -6.67 10.47
N THR A 58 4.03 -7.27 9.86
CA THR A 58 4.66 -6.74 8.65
C THR A 58 3.73 -6.81 7.44
N GLN A 59 3.05 -7.92 7.23
CA GLN A 59 2.06 -8.05 6.15
C GLN A 59 0.91 -7.06 6.31
N TYR A 60 0.43 -6.87 7.53
CA TYR A 60 -0.62 -5.89 7.83
C TYR A 60 -0.15 -4.46 7.53
N ALA A 61 1.05 -4.10 7.99
CA ALA A 61 1.60 -2.78 7.73
C ALA A 61 1.73 -2.50 6.22
N VAL A 62 2.20 -3.47 5.45
CA VAL A 62 2.32 -3.32 3.99
C VAL A 62 0.94 -3.31 3.32
N LEU A 63 0.15 -4.36 3.49
CA LEU A 63 -1.10 -4.56 2.74
C LEU A 63 -2.21 -3.58 3.12
N ARG A 64 -2.24 -3.10 4.38
CA ARG A 64 -3.37 -2.32 4.91
C ARG A 64 -3.00 -0.89 5.31
N GLN A 65 -1.71 -0.60 5.54
CA GLN A 65 -1.22 0.72 5.93
C GLN A 65 -0.25 1.32 4.89
N GLN A 66 -0.10 0.69 3.72
CA GLN A 66 0.77 1.14 2.62
C GLN A 66 2.24 1.34 3.02
N ALA A 67 2.71 0.57 4.01
CA ALA A 67 4.12 0.59 4.38
C ALA A 67 4.99 -0.06 3.30
N THR A 68 6.26 0.26 3.30
CA THR A 68 7.29 -0.37 2.45
C THR A 68 8.24 -1.16 3.34
N GLU A 69 8.47 -2.42 2.99
CA GLU A 69 9.49 -3.24 3.66
C GLU A 69 10.91 -2.74 3.33
N ARG A 70 11.88 -3.07 4.16
CA ARG A 70 13.29 -2.73 3.90
C ARG A 70 13.79 -3.43 2.63
N ALA A 71 14.52 -2.71 1.79
CA ALA A 71 15.17 -3.28 0.61
C ALA A 71 16.04 -4.50 0.98
N GLY A 72 15.96 -5.57 0.20
CA GLY A 72 16.71 -6.80 0.41
C GLY A 72 16.20 -7.69 1.54
N SER A 73 15.14 -7.32 2.26
CA SER A 73 14.64 -8.09 3.41
C SER A 73 13.84 -9.34 3.03
N SER A 74 13.22 -9.35 1.85
CA SER A 74 12.38 -10.48 1.44
C SER A 74 13.19 -11.63 0.84
N PRO A 75 12.96 -12.88 1.29
CA PRO A 75 13.52 -14.06 0.64
C PRO A 75 13.02 -14.24 -0.80
N LEU A 76 11.86 -13.66 -1.16
CA LEU A 76 11.29 -13.74 -2.50
C LEU A 76 12.11 -13.00 -3.56
N ASN A 77 13.06 -12.14 -3.16
CA ASN A 77 14.04 -11.59 -4.08
C ASN A 77 14.81 -12.70 -4.81
N ARG A 78 15.17 -13.78 -4.09
CA ARG A 78 15.95 -14.91 -4.61
C ARG A 78 15.08 -16.10 -5.01
N GLU A 79 13.78 -15.94 -5.13
CA GLU A 79 12.88 -17.01 -5.58
C GLU A 79 12.91 -17.09 -7.10
N HIS A 80 13.45 -18.18 -7.65
CA HIS A 80 13.62 -18.41 -9.08
C HIS A 80 12.88 -19.66 -9.60
N ARG A 81 12.25 -20.41 -8.70
CA ARG A 81 11.50 -21.60 -9.11
C ARG A 81 10.27 -21.22 -9.95
N GLN A 82 9.85 -22.15 -10.81
CA GLN A 82 8.58 -21.97 -11.52
C GLN A 82 7.41 -22.00 -10.52
N GLY A 83 6.56 -20.99 -10.61
CA GLY A 83 5.42 -20.86 -9.70
C GLY A 83 4.67 -19.56 -9.85
N THR A 84 3.82 -19.32 -8.91
CA THR A 84 2.92 -18.15 -8.86
C THR A 84 3.12 -17.39 -7.58
N PHE A 85 3.22 -16.07 -7.69
CA PHE A 85 3.22 -15.17 -6.55
C PHE A 85 1.77 -14.74 -6.28
N THR A 86 1.29 -15.01 -5.07
CA THR A 86 -0.10 -14.74 -4.65
C THR A 86 -0.13 -13.66 -3.59
N CYS A 87 -1.27 -12.98 -3.45
CA CYS A 87 -1.50 -11.99 -2.40
C CYS A 87 -1.45 -12.63 -1.01
N ALA A 88 -0.61 -12.15 -0.12
CA ALA A 88 -0.53 -12.67 1.25
C ALA A 88 -1.84 -12.45 2.05
N GLY A 89 -2.66 -11.47 1.65
CA GLY A 89 -3.94 -11.20 2.32
C GLY A 89 -5.10 -12.09 1.89
N CYS A 90 -5.20 -12.43 0.60
CA CYS A 90 -6.39 -13.12 0.07
C CYS A 90 -6.06 -14.29 -0.87
N GLN A 91 -4.80 -14.61 -1.05
CA GLN A 91 -4.29 -15.70 -1.91
C GLN A 91 -4.66 -15.56 -3.40
N GLN A 92 -5.10 -14.37 -3.83
CA GLN A 92 -5.28 -14.06 -5.25
C GLN A 92 -3.95 -14.30 -5.99
N PRO A 93 -3.87 -15.11 -7.04
CA PRO A 93 -2.73 -15.16 -7.95
C PRO A 93 -2.50 -13.79 -8.57
N LEU A 94 -1.27 -13.28 -8.49
CA LEU A 94 -0.94 -11.92 -8.91
C LEU A 94 0.09 -11.90 -10.05
N PHE A 95 1.17 -12.69 -9.92
CA PHE A 95 2.27 -12.70 -10.88
C PHE A 95 2.73 -14.14 -11.16
N SER A 96 3.12 -14.38 -12.39
CA SER A 96 3.84 -15.61 -12.77
C SER A 96 5.34 -15.44 -12.52
N SER A 97 6.02 -16.49 -12.11
CA SER A 97 7.49 -16.50 -12.05
C SER A 97 8.16 -16.23 -13.41
N SER A 98 7.46 -16.47 -14.51
CA SER A 98 7.96 -16.18 -15.86
C SER A 98 8.09 -14.68 -16.15
N THR A 99 7.40 -13.82 -15.40
CA THR A 99 7.50 -12.37 -15.54
C THR A 99 8.43 -11.75 -14.50
N LYS A 100 8.96 -12.53 -13.55
CA LYS A 100 9.91 -12.04 -12.54
C LYS A 100 11.29 -11.79 -13.17
N PHE A 101 11.92 -10.70 -12.74
CA PHE A 101 13.31 -10.37 -13.14
C PHE A 101 14.07 -9.71 -11.99
N GLU A 102 15.40 -9.73 -12.11
CA GLU A 102 16.29 -9.10 -11.13
C GLU A 102 16.47 -7.61 -11.47
N SER A 103 15.80 -6.75 -10.72
CA SER A 103 15.87 -5.30 -10.92
C SER A 103 17.04 -4.62 -10.21
N GLY A 104 17.67 -5.30 -9.26
CA GLY A 104 18.72 -4.72 -8.42
C GLY A 104 18.21 -3.74 -7.36
N THR A 105 16.90 -3.49 -7.28
CA THR A 105 16.33 -2.50 -6.34
C THR A 105 16.17 -3.03 -4.91
N GLY A 106 16.22 -4.35 -4.74
CA GLY A 106 16.05 -5.00 -3.43
C GLY A 106 14.62 -5.45 -3.12
N TRP A 107 13.72 -5.36 -4.08
CA TRP A 107 12.35 -5.86 -3.99
C TRP A 107 12.03 -6.80 -5.14
N PRO A 108 11.15 -7.82 -4.94
CA PRO A 108 10.65 -8.66 -6.03
C PRO A 108 10.07 -7.80 -7.16
N SER A 109 10.54 -8.01 -8.37
CA SER A 109 10.16 -7.19 -9.54
C SER A 109 9.62 -8.05 -10.67
N PHE A 110 8.56 -7.59 -11.33
CA PHE A 110 7.87 -8.28 -12.41
C PHE A 110 7.63 -7.30 -13.57
N TRP A 111 7.71 -7.77 -14.81
CA TRP A 111 7.41 -6.91 -15.96
C TRP A 111 5.92 -6.90 -16.34
N ALA A 112 5.10 -7.86 -15.85
CA ALA A 112 3.64 -7.85 -15.98
C ALA A 112 2.96 -8.68 -14.88
N PRO A 113 1.77 -8.30 -14.42
CA PRO A 113 0.91 -9.14 -13.59
C PRO A 113 0.12 -10.15 -14.44
N LEU A 114 -0.56 -11.08 -13.78
CA LEU A 114 -1.63 -11.87 -14.37
C LEU A 114 -2.80 -10.96 -14.75
N HIS A 115 -3.47 -11.25 -15.85
CA HIS A 115 -4.55 -10.40 -16.37
C HIS A 115 -5.63 -10.14 -15.31
N GLY A 116 -5.94 -8.86 -15.06
CA GLY A 116 -6.97 -8.45 -14.10
C GLY A 116 -6.65 -8.71 -12.63
N ALA A 117 -5.46 -9.21 -12.29
CA ALA A 117 -5.11 -9.58 -10.92
C ALA A 117 -4.63 -8.40 -10.06
N VAL A 118 -4.10 -7.37 -10.68
CA VAL A 118 -3.57 -6.16 -10.04
C VAL A 118 -4.32 -4.94 -10.57
N GLY A 119 -4.74 -4.08 -9.67
CA GLY A 119 -5.26 -2.76 -9.98
C GLY A 119 -4.19 -1.70 -9.74
N GLU A 120 -4.33 -0.57 -10.40
CA GLU A 120 -3.40 0.55 -10.34
C GLU A 120 -4.11 1.84 -9.95
N ASP A 121 -3.46 2.65 -9.10
CA ASP A 121 -3.96 3.94 -8.65
C ASP A 121 -2.86 4.98 -8.66
N ARG A 122 -3.28 6.23 -8.82
CA ARG A 122 -2.37 7.36 -8.64
C ARG A 122 -2.09 7.57 -7.15
N ASP A 123 -0.83 7.47 -6.77
CA ASP A 123 -0.33 7.80 -5.45
C ASP A 123 0.38 9.15 -5.48
N THR A 124 -0.09 10.09 -4.63
CA THR A 124 0.48 11.44 -4.52
C THR A 124 1.08 11.69 -3.14
N THR A 125 1.31 10.66 -2.34
CA THR A 125 1.88 10.78 -1.00
C THR A 125 3.34 11.23 -1.05
N PHE A 126 3.81 11.85 0.02
CA PHE A 126 5.18 12.36 0.17
C PHE A 126 5.64 13.35 -0.93
N GLY A 127 4.72 14.07 -1.57
CA GLY A 127 5.05 15.04 -2.62
C GLY A 127 5.52 14.43 -3.94
N MET A 128 5.41 13.12 -4.11
CA MET A 128 5.73 12.39 -5.33
C MET A 128 4.46 11.99 -6.07
N VAL A 129 4.57 11.83 -7.39
CA VAL A 129 3.51 11.22 -8.20
C VAL A 129 3.99 9.86 -8.66
N ARG A 130 3.34 8.81 -8.16
CA ARG A 130 3.66 7.42 -8.47
C ARG A 130 2.38 6.67 -8.88
N VAL A 131 2.55 5.46 -9.41
CA VAL A 131 1.45 4.52 -9.65
C VAL A 131 1.53 3.43 -8.59
N GLU A 132 0.54 3.40 -7.69
CA GLU A 132 0.36 2.32 -6.72
C GLU A 132 -0.16 1.07 -7.44
N ALA A 133 0.38 -0.09 -7.07
CA ALA A 133 -0.17 -1.40 -7.42
C ALA A 133 -0.86 -2.02 -6.21
N HIS A 134 -2.10 -2.46 -6.37
CA HIS A 134 -2.88 -3.13 -5.33
C HIS A 134 -3.54 -4.42 -5.82
N CYS A 135 -3.84 -5.34 -4.92
CA CYS A 135 -4.58 -6.55 -5.25
C CYS A 135 -6.00 -6.21 -5.71
N SER A 136 -6.40 -6.66 -6.91
CA SER A 136 -7.74 -6.39 -7.45
C SER A 136 -8.88 -7.01 -6.63
N ARG A 137 -8.60 -8.09 -5.86
CA ARG A 137 -9.62 -8.80 -5.06
C ARG A 137 -9.84 -8.20 -3.69
N CYS A 138 -8.79 -7.76 -2.97
CA CYS A 138 -8.92 -7.31 -1.58
C CYS A 138 -8.43 -5.88 -1.34
N GLY A 139 -7.93 -5.20 -2.38
CA GLY A 139 -7.42 -3.84 -2.28
C GLY A 139 -6.13 -3.71 -1.46
N GLY A 140 -5.47 -4.81 -1.12
CA GLY A 140 -4.20 -4.76 -0.38
C GLY A 140 -3.09 -4.11 -1.19
N HIS A 141 -2.40 -3.13 -0.58
CA HIS A 141 -1.24 -2.50 -1.19
C HIS A 141 -0.13 -3.52 -1.49
N LEU A 142 0.38 -3.53 -2.71
CA LEU A 142 1.44 -4.45 -3.13
C LEU A 142 2.78 -3.73 -3.29
N GLY A 143 2.76 -2.53 -3.86
CA GLY A 143 3.95 -1.77 -4.20
C GLY A 143 3.64 -0.69 -5.23
N HIS A 144 4.59 -0.43 -6.13
CA HIS A 144 4.43 0.62 -7.14
C HIS A 144 4.91 0.14 -8.52
N VAL A 145 4.42 0.80 -9.57
CA VAL A 145 4.78 0.56 -10.97
C VAL A 145 5.68 1.67 -11.46
N PHE A 146 6.74 1.31 -12.20
CA PHE A 146 7.73 2.21 -12.78
C PHE A 146 7.91 1.91 -14.27
N ASN A 147 8.44 2.87 -15.04
CA ASN A 147 8.63 2.79 -16.49
C ASN A 147 10.07 2.38 -16.88
N ASP A 148 10.78 1.74 -15.98
CA ASP A 148 12.18 1.35 -16.12
C ASP A 148 12.38 -0.18 -16.17
N GLY A 149 11.33 -0.90 -16.54
CA GLY A 149 11.33 -2.34 -16.67
C GLY A 149 11.85 -2.84 -18.03
N PRO A 150 12.05 -4.17 -18.17
CA PRO A 150 12.48 -4.77 -19.42
C PRO A 150 11.34 -4.89 -20.44
N ARG A 151 11.72 -5.21 -21.69
CA ARG A 151 10.75 -5.68 -22.68
C ARG A 151 10.05 -6.95 -22.17
N PRO A 152 8.78 -7.23 -22.56
CA PRO A 152 8.02 -6.57 -23.63
C PRO A 152 7.26 -5.31 -23.20
N THR A 153 7.03 -5.07 -21.90
CA THR A 153 6.16 -3.98 -21.43
C THR A 153 6.90 -2.67 -21.17
N GLY A 154 8.17 -2.73 -20.82
CA GLY A 154 8.91 -1.57 -20.31
C GLY A 154 8.52 -1.21 -18.87
N LEU A 155 7.63 -1.97 -18.22
CA LEU A 155 7.15 -1.72 -16.87
C LEU A 155 7.90 -2.57 -15.83
N ARG A 156 8.08 -2.01 -14.66
CA ARG A 156 8.55 -2.71 -13.47
C ARG A 156 7.54 -2.59 -12.34
N TYR A 157 6.87 -3.69 -12.05
CA TYR A 157 6.04 -3.86 -10.85
C TYR A 157 6.98 -4.20 -9.69
N CYS A 158 7.31 -3.19 -8.88
CA CYS A 158 8.21 -3.30 -7.73
C CYS A 158 7.38 -3.59 -6.49
N MET A 159 7.35 -4.86 -6.08
CA MET A 159 6.40 -5.34 -5.07
C MET A 159 7.08 -5.59 -3.72
N ASN A 160 6.41 -5.27 -2.63
CA ASN A 160 6.84 -5.70 -1.31
C ASN A 160 6.73 -7.23 -1.20
N GLY A 161 7.80 -7.91 -0.87
CA GLY A 161 7.75 -9.35 -0.69
C GLY A 161 6.86 -9.77 0.48
N ALA A 162 6.73 -8.94 1.51
CA ALA A 162 5.78 -9.18 2.61
C ALA A 162 4.31 -9.21 2.15
N ALA A 163 3.97 -8.55 1.02
CA ALA A 163 2.64 -8.60 0.42
C ALA A 163 2.38 -9.87 -0.38
N LEU A 164 3.40 -10.71 -0.62
CA LEU A 164 3.36 -11.85 -1.51
C LEU A 164 3.62 -13.16 -0.77
N LEU A 165 3.06 -14.24 -1.31
CA LEU A 165 3.41 -15.63 -1.01
C LEU A 165 3.82 -16.30 -2.32
N PHE A 166 4.78 -17.21 -2.26
CA PHE A 166 5.14 -18.03 -3.43
C PHE A 166 4.49 -19.40 -3.33
N GLN A 167 3.87 -19.84 -4.43
CA GLN A 167 3.29 -21.17 -4.59
C GLN A 167 3.91 -21.84 -5.81
N PRO A 168 4.51 -23.04 -5.69
CA PRO A 168 4.92 -23.82 -6.84
C PRO A 168 3.72 -24.12 -7.75
N GLY A 169 3.95 -24.13 -9.06
CA GLY A 169 2.91 -24.38 -10.06
C GLY A 169 2.39 -23.10 -10.72
N ALA A 170 2.00 -23.22 -11.97
CA ALA A 170 1.47 -22.13 -12.75
C ALA A 170 0.00 -21.85 -12.37
N ALA A 171 -0.36 -20.57 -12.28
CA ALA A 171 -1.76 -20.17 -12.14
C ALA A 171 -2.54 -20.57 -13.40
N GLN A 172 -3.76 -21.05 -13.20
CA GLN A 172 -4.70 -21.36 -14.26
C GLN A 172 -5.93 -20.45 -14.15
N GLN A 173 -6.46 -20.03 -15.28
CA GLN A 173 -7.69 -19.25 -15.32
C GLN A 173 -8.88 -20.22 -15.36
N ASP A 174 -9.84 -20.04 -14.47
CA ASP A 174 -11.09 -20.81 -14.51
C ASP A 174 -12.04 -20.23 -15.57
N SER A 175 -13.13 -20.97 -15.84
CA SER A 175 -14.16 -20.59 -16.82
C SER A 175 -14.87 -19.26 -16.53
N ASN A 176 -14.77 -18.77 -15.29
CA ASN A 176 -15.35 -17.52 -14.85
C ASN A 176 -14.34 -16.35 -14.85
N GLY A 177 -13.16 -16.59 -15.44
CA GLY A 177 -12.09 -15.59 -15.49
C GLY A 177 -11.29 -15.42 -14.19
N GLY A 178 -11.58 -16.21 -13.16
CA GLY A 178 -10.83 -16.22 -11.90
C GLY A 178 -9.51 -16.97 -12.03
N TRP A 179 -8.51 -16.57 -11.22
CA TRP A 179 -7.21 -17.24 -11.17
C TRP A 179 -7.12 -18.21 -10.01
N ARG A 180 -6.58 -19.41 -10.26
CA ARG A 180 -6.27 -20.43 -9.23
C ARG A 180 -4.87 -20.98 -9.44
N VAL A 181 -4.20 -21.32 -8.36
CA VAL A 181 -3.00 -22.17 -8.40
C VAL A 181 -3.45 -23.57 -8.00
N PRO A 182 -3.30 -24.57 -8.87
CA PRO A 182 -3.57 -25.94 -8.49
C PRO A 182 -2.71 -26.31 -7.28
N LEU A 183 -3.31 -26.89 -6.27
CA LEU A 183 -2.55 -27.50 -5.18
C LEU A 183 -1.68 -28.60 -5.84
N GLY A 184 -0.38 -28.41 -5.82
CA GLY A 184 0.54 -29.39 -6.39
C GLY A 184 0.19 -30.77 -5.83
N SER A 185 0.00 -31.74 -6.69
CA SER A 185 -0.01 -33.15 -6.30
C SER A 185 1.29 -33.37 -5.53
N SER A 186 1.15 -33.78 -4.26
CA SER A 186 2.28 -34.21 -3.46
C SER A 186 3.10 -35.21 -4.31
N PRO A 187 4.45 -35.10 -4.31
CA PRO A 187 5.22 -36.11 -5.00
C PRO A 187 4.82 -37.47 -4.42
N THR A 188 4.23 -38.31 -5.27
CA THR A 188 4.04 -39.71 -4.96
C THR A 188 5.40 -40.24 -4.54
N SER A 189 5.55 -40.59 -3.27
CA SER A 189 6.69 -41.34 -2.77
C SER A 189 6.69 -42.69 -3.53
N GLY A 190 7.47 -42.73 -4.60
CA GLY A 190 7.80 -44.00 -5.27
C GLY A 190 8.57 -44.85 -4.28
N ALA A 191 8.06 -46.03 -4.03
CA ALA A 191 8.70 -47.11 -3.30
C ALA A 191 9.91 -47.65 -4.06
#